data_0b582d4fa2deafff861ae11234b7658f
#
_entry.id   0b582d4fa2deafff861ae11234b7658f
#
_cell.length_a   1.000
_cell.length_b   1.000
_cell.length_c   1.000
_cell.angle_alpha   90.00
_cell.angle_beta   90.00
_cell.angle_gamma   90.00
#
_symmetry.space_group_name_H-M   'P 1'
#
loop_
_entity.id
_entity.type
_entity.pdbx_description
1 polymer ?
#
loop_
_entity_poly.entity_id
_entity_poly.type
_entity_poly.pdbx_seq_one_letter_code
_entity_poly.pdbx_strand_id
1 'polypeptide(L)'
;NAMIKDDKILSLFEGFPELRLYGEWLVPHSLKTYRDDAWRKFYIFDVYNVETGEIYHYDRYKEILDAYELDYLAPIAIVKNGTREHYEKCLDKNVFLIKDGMGVGEGIVIKNYEWRNKFGNTVWAKMITNNFKELNHTEMGAPVIGGETLEEKIVAEYVDEHLINKTEAKIINEKATNEMFLDKRDIP
;
A
#
# COMPACT_ATOMS: atom_id res chain seq x y z
N ASN A 1 -7.66 -21.22 -6.69
CA ASN A 1 -6.95 -20.09 -7.28
C ASN A 1 -7.60 -19.70 -8.61
N ALA A 2 -8.61 -18.81 -8.57
CA ALA A 2 -9.32 -18.35 -9.77
C ALA A 2 -8.39 -17.60 -10.74
N MET A 3 -7.44 -16.84 -10.23
CA MET A 3 -6.44 -16.09 -11.02
C MET A 3 -5.54 -16.96 -11.90
N ILE A 4 -5.14 -18.14 -11.41
CA ILE A 4 -4.26 -19.06 -12.16
C ILE A 4 -4.98 -19.72 -13.35
N LYS A 5 -6.31 -19.59 -13.39
CA LYS A 5 -7.16 -20.13 -14.46
C LYS A 5 -7.71 -19.05 -15.38
N ASP A 6 -7.24 -17.81 -15.26
CA ASP A 6 -7.62 -16.73 -16.16
C ASP A 6 -6.77 -16.85 -17.44
N ASP A 7 -7.43 -17.25 -18.51
CA ASP A 7 -6.77 -17.47 -19.80
C ASP A 7 -6.13 -16.20 -20.37
N LYS A 8 -6.67 -15.02 -20.04
CA LYS A 8 -6.10 -13.72 -20.45
C LYS A 8 -4.78 -13.45 -19.75
N ILE A 9 -4.70 -13.71 -18.44
CA ILE A 9 -3.45 -13.58 -17.68
C ILE A 9 -2.42 -14.59 -18.16
N LEU A 10 -2.83 -15.84 -18.45
CA LEU A 10 -1.94 -16.85 -18.98
C LEU A 10 -1.40 -16.44 -20.35
N SER A 11 -2.28 -15.98 -21.26
CA SER A 11 -1.86 -15.50 -22.59
C SER A 11 -0.92 -14.30 -22.52
N LEU A 12 -1.12 -13.40 -21.55
CA LEU A 12 -0.20 -12.28 -21.32
C LEU A 12 1.19 -12.81 -20.94
N PHE A 13 1.31 -13.75 -20.02
CA PHE A 13 2.60 -14.31 -19.61
C PHE A 13 3.26 -15.20 -20.66
N GLU A 14 2.49 -15.77 -21.60
CA GLU A 14 3.05 -16.41 -22.79
C GLU A 14 3.71 -15.39 -23.75
N GLY A 15 3.08 -14.21 -23.90
CA GLY A 15 3.61 -13.13 -24.73
C GLY A 15 4.71 -12.30 -24.08
N PHE A 16 4.68 -12.18 -22.76
CA PHE A 16 5.58 -11.35 -21.95
C PHE A 16 6.02 -12.08 -20.68
N PRO A 17 6.87 -13.11 -20.78
CA PRO A 17 7.28 -13.92 -19.63
C PRO A 17 8.11 -13.16 -18.59
N GLU A 18 8.70 -12.03 -18.99
CA GLU A 18 9.48 -11.15 -18.12
C GLU A 18 8.63 -10.23 -17.24
N LEU A 19 7.31 -10.18 -17.47
CA LEU A 19 6.45 -9.29 -16.70
C LEU A 19 5.98 -9.93 -15.38
N ARG A 20 5.84 -9.08 -14.37
CA ARG A 20 5.17 -9.38 -13.11
C ARG A 20 4.05 -8.36 -12.89
N LEU A 21 2.86 -8.85 -12.62
CA LEU A 21 1.69 -8.03 -12.34
C LEU A 21 1.53 -7.86 -10.83
N TYR A 22 1.31 -6.64 -10.40
CA TYR A 22 0.88 -6.32 -9.04
C TYR A 22 -0.55 -5.80 -9.09
N GLY A 23 -1.40 -6.34 -8.27
CA GLY A 23 -2.82 -6.01 -8.26
C GLY A 23 -3.50 -6.52 -7.01
N GLU A 24 -4.78 -6.22 -6.91
CA GLU A 24 -5.63 -6.68 -5.82
C GLU A 24 -6.75 -7.57 -6.36
N TRP A 25 -6.90 -8.74 -5.77
CA TRP A 25 -8.06 -9.60 -6.00
C TRP A 25 -9.18 -9.17 -5.07
N LEU A 26 -10.17 -8.47 -5.62
CA LEU A 26 -11.25 -7.90 -4.83
C LEU A 26 -12.29 -8.97 -4.49
N VAL A 27 -12.37 -9.30 -3.20
CA VAL A 27 -13.35 -10.26 -2.67
C VAL A 27 -14.41 -9.54 -1.82
N PRO A 28 -15.66 -10.03 -1.81
CA PRO A 28 -16.69 -9.47 -0.95
C PRO A 28 -16.27 -9.50 0.53
N HIS A 29 -16.39 -8.37 1.20
CA HIS A 29 -16.12 -8.20 2.63
C HIS A 29 -17.20 -7.34 3.30
N SER A 30 -17.03 -6.99 4.57
CA SER A 30 -18.00 -6.23 5.37
C SER A 30 -18.26 -4.82 4.82
N LEU A 31 -17.28 -4.18 4.20
CA LEU A 31 -17.43 -2.87 3.57
C LEU A 31 -18.25 -2.98 2.29
N LYS A 32 -19.54 -2.64 2.38
CA LYS A 32 -20.50 -2.71 1.27
C LYS A 32 -20.50 -1.49 0.36
N THR A 33 -19.41 -0.77 0.27
CA THR A 33 -19.28 0.46 -0.51
C THR A 33 -19.05 0.21 -2.00
N TYR A 34 -18.49 -0.95 -2.34
CA TYR A 34 -18.20 -1.31 -3.74
C TYR A 34 -19.43 -1.81 -4.49
N ARG A 35 -19.50 -1.56 -5.81
CA ARG A 35 -20.52 -2.11 -6.69
C ARG A 35 -20.45 -3.64 -6.75
N ASP A 36 -21.57 -4.27 -7.03
CA ASP A 36 -21.64 -5.73 -7.04
C ASP A 36 -20.83 -6.37 -8.19
N ASP A 37 -20.65 -5.64 -9.30
CA ASP A 37 -19.83 -6.03 -10.45
C ASP A 37 -18.30 -5.89 -10.22
N ALA A 38 -17.89 -5.25 -9.12
CA ALA A 38 -16.51 -5.06 -8.78
C ALA A 38 -15.85 -6.33 -8.18
N TRP A 39 -16.66 -7.23 -7.62
CA TRP A 39 -16.15 -8.39 -6.88
C TRP A 39 -15.64 -9.52 -7.76
N ARG A 40 -14.71 -10.31 -7.23
CA ARG A 40 -14.10 -11.49 -7.86
C ARG A 40 -13.35 -11.15 -9.15
N LYS A 41 -12.72 -9.98 -9.16
CA LYS A 41 -11.86 -9.51 -10.23
C LYS A 41 -10.48 -9.15 -9.68
N PHE A 42 -9.48 -9.23 -10.54
CA PHE A 42 -8.12 -8.83 -10.24
C PHE A 42 -7.84 -7.49 -10.90
N TYR A 43 -7.67 -6.46 -10.08
CA TYR A 43 -7.37 -5.11 -10.56
C TYR A 43 -5.89 -4.85 -10.48
N ILE A 44 -5.24 -4.73 -11.63
CA ILE A 44 -3.80 -4.50 -11.77
C ILE A 44 -3.51 -3.02 -11.51
N PHE A 45 -2.51 -2.73 -10.71
CA PHE A 45 -2.09 -1.35 -10.42
C PHE A 45 -0.61 -1.09 -10.73
N ASP A 46 0.24 -2.10 -10.87
CA ASP A 46 1.63 -1.98 -11.31
C ASP A 46 2.03 -3.18 -12.18
N VAL A 47 2.90 -2.91 -13.15
CA VAL A 47 3.56 -3.90 -13.98
C VAL A 47 5.07 -3.72 -13.87
N TYR A 48 5.76 -4.78 -13.53
CA TYR A 48 7.20 -4.80 -13.31
C TYR A 48 7.86 -5.73 -14.33
N ASN A 49 8.94 -5.27 -14.94
CA ASN A 49 9.77 -6.10 -15.80
C ASN A 49 10.94 -6.65 -14.97
N VAL A 50 11.00 -7.99 -14.85
CA VAL A 50 12.01 -8.66 -14.02
C VAL A 50 13.40 -8.66 -14.63
N GLU A 51 13.51 -8.52 -15.95
CA GLU A 51 14.78 -8.50 -16.66
C GLU A 51 15.46 -7.12 -16.55
N THR A 52 14.67 -6.04 -16.69
CA THR A 52 15.20 -4.67 -16.59
C THR A 52 15.20 -4.12 -15.16
N GLY A 53 14.43 -4.72 -14.25
CA GLY A 53 14.27 -4.24 -12.89
C GLY A 53 13.41 -2.97 -12.79
N GLU A 54 12.57 -2.70 -13.77
CA GLU A 54 11.79 -1.46 -13.87
C GLU A 54 10.29 -1.69 -13.65
N ILE A 55 9.67 -0.76 -12.93
CA ILE A 55 8.20 -0.62 -12.93
C ILE A 55 7.83 0.18 -14.18
N TYR A 56 6.93 -0.36 -14.98
CA TYR A 56 6.47 0.34 -16.18
C TYR A 56 5.62 1.54 -15.84
N HIS A 57 5.83 2.64 -16.58
CA HIS A 57 4.94 3.79 -16.56
C HIS A 57 3.53 3.39 -17.00
N TYR A 58 2.52 4.07 -16.44
CA TYR A 58 1.12 3.80 -16.75
C TYR A 58 0.81 3.73 -18.24
N ASP A 59 1.28 4.70 -19.03
CA ASP A 59 1.03 4.76 -20.47
C ASP A 59 1.51 3.51 -21.20
N ARG A 60 2.64 2.93 -20.76
CA ARG A 60 3.20 1.73 -21.34
C ARG A 60 2.42 0.47 -20.95
N TYR A 61 2.15 0.27 -19.67
CA TYR A 61 1.46 -0.95 -19.26
C TYR A 61 -0.02 -0.94 -19.63
N LYS A 62 -0.64 0.24 -19.74
CA LYS A 62 -2.00 0.38 -20.23
C LYS A 62 -2.19 -0.27 -21.60
N GLU A 63 -1.33 0.05 -22.56
CA GLU A 63 -1.41 -0.52 -23.92
C GLU A 63 -1.33 -2.05 -23.92
N ILE A 64 -0.45 -2.61 -23.07
CA ILE A 64 -0.30 -4.05 -22.91
C ILE A 64 -1.59 -4.65 -22.30
N LEU A 65 -2.06 -4.11 -21.19
CA LEU A 65 -3.23 -4.64 -20.48
C LEU A 65 -4.53 -4.51 -21.30
N ASP A 66 -4.69 -3.42 -22.06
CA ASP A 66 -5.80 -3.24 -22.99
C ASP A 66 -5.80 -4.31 -24.10
N ALA A 67 -4.63 -4.64 -24.65
CA ALA A 67 -4.49 -5.67 -25.69
C ALA A 67 -4.92 -7.07 -25.20
N TYR A 68 -4.77 -7.36 -23.92
CA TYR A 68 -5.20 -8.62 -23.30
C TYR A 68 -6.53 -8.49 -22.54
N GLU A 69 -7.22 -7.34 -22.65
CA GLU A 69 -8.50 -7.07 -21.98
C GLU A 69 -8.48 -7.35 -20.47
N LEU A 70 -7.40 -6.96 -19.78
CA LEU A 70 -7.22 -7.13 -18.36
C LEU A 70 -7.72 -5.91 -17.59
N ASP A 71 -8.34 -6.14 -16.43
CA ASP A 71 -8.80 -5.06 -15.54
C ASP A 71 -7.60 -4.40 -14.84
N TYR A 72 -7.54 -3.08 -14.86
CA TYR A 72 -6.50 -2.30 -14.17
C TYR A 72 -7.03 -0.98 -13.62
N LEU A 73 -6.26 -0.38 -12.71
CA LEU A 73 -6.59 0.91 -12.14
C LEU A 73 -6.04 2.04 -13.01
N ALA A 74 -6.95 2.82 -13.61
CA ALA A 74 -6.58 4.05 -14.30
C ALA A 74 -6.25 5.17 -13.30
N PRO A 75 -5.32 6.10 -13.62
CA PRO A 75 -5.04 7.25 -12.76
C PRO A 75 -6.25 8.18 -12.67
N ILE A 76 -6.56 8.66 -11.47
CA ILE A 76 -7.60 9.66 -11.23
C ILE A 76 -7.20 11.01 -11.86
N ALA A 77 -5.90 11.33 -11.80
CA ALA A 77 -5.33 12.52 -12.41
C ALA A 77 -3.83 12.32 -12.66
N ILE A 78 -3.32 13.00 -13.69
CA ILE A 78 -1.90 13.17 -13.94
C ILE A 78 -1.57 14.63 -13.61
N VAL A 79 -0.72 14.85 -12.62
CA VAL A 79 -0.43 16.19 -12.07
C VAL A 79 1.05 16.49 -12.23
N LYS A 80 1.37 17.59 -12.91
CA LYS A 80 2.74 18.10 -12.97
C LYS A 80 2.99 19.00 -11.75
N ASN A 81 4.05 18.70 -11.00
CA ASN A 81 4.41 19.44 -9.78
C ASN A 81 3.25 19.44 -8.76
N GLY A 82 2.73 18.25 -8.45
CA GLY A 82 1.61 18.08 -7.55
C GLY A 82 1.86 18.65 -6.15
N THR A 83 0.87 19.35 -5.63
CA THR A 83 0.83 19.85 -4.26
C THR A 83 -0.13 19.00 -3.42
N ARG A 84 -0.06 19.12 -2.10
CA ARG A 84 -0.97 18.46 -1.19
C ARG A 84 -2.45 18.75 -1.55
N GLU A 85 -2.78 19.99 -1.86
CA GLU A 85 -4.14 20.38 -2.26
C GLU A 85 -4.62 19.66 -3.53
N HIS A 86 -3.74 19.44 -4.52
CA HIS A 86 -4.07 18.63 -5.70
C HIS A 86 -4.44 17.19 -5.32
N TYR A 87 -3.68 16.58 -4.41
CA TYR A 87 -3.93 15.20 -3.97
C TYR A 87 -5.19 15.09 -3.12
N GLU A 88 -5.48 16.05 -2.25
CA GLU A 88 -6.73 16.13 -1.48
C GLU A 88 -7.95 16.20 -2.42
N LYS A 89 -7.90 17.01 -3.48
CA LYS A 89 -8.95 17.03 -4.52
C LYS A 89 -9.10 15.70 -5.28
N CYS A 90 -8.04 14.91 -5.39
CA CYS A 90 -8.11 13.58 -5.97
C CYS A 90 -8.79 12.57 -5.04
N LEU A 91 -8.68 12.72 -3.72
CA LEU A 91 -9.41 11.87 -2.77
C LEU A 91 -10.91 11.94 -3.00
N ASP A 92 -11.46 13.14 -3.21
CA ASP A 92 -12.90 13.35 -3.43
C ASP A 92 -13.39 12.81 -4.77
N LYS A 93 -12.47 12.55 -5.71
CA LYS A 93 -12.77 11.98 -7.03
C LYS A 93 -12.59 10.46 -7.11
N ASN A 94 -12.14 9.83 -6.03
CA ASN A 94 -11.92 8.39 -6.01
C ASN A 94 -13.24 7.64 -5.84
N VAL A 95 -14.01 7.57 -6.91
CA VAL A 95 -15.30 6.86 -6.96
C VAL A 95 -15.23 5.57 -7.80
N PHE A 96 -14.04 5.15 -8.23
CA PHE A 96 -13.86 3.94 -9.02
C PHE A 96 -14.37 2.72 -8.24
N LEU A 97 -15.26 1.95 -8.86
CA LEU A 97 -15.94 0.79 -8.28
C LEU A 97 -16.83 1.07 -7.06
N ILE A 98 -17.02 2.32 -6.65
CA ILE A 98 -17.89 2.67 -5.53
C ILE A 98 -19.34 2.76 -6.00
N LYS A 99 -20.27 2.28 -5.17
CA LYS A 99 -21.73 2.44 -5.40
C LYS A 99 -22.10 3.91 -5.33
N ASP A 100 -23.05 4.32 -6.17
CA ASP A 100 -23.61 5.67 -6.14
C ASP A 100 -24.13 6.02 -4.75
N GLY A 101 -23.76 7.20 -4.26
CA GLY A 101 -24.16 7.69 -2.95
C GLY A 101 -23.42 7.09 -1.75
N MET A 102 -22.48 6.17 -1.96
CA MET A 102 -21.70 5.56 -0.88
C MET A 102 -20.40 6.30 -0.56
N GLY A 103 -20.24 7.52 -1.06
CA GLY A 103 -19.06 8.35 -0.84
C GLY A 103 -17.91 8.04 -1.79
N VAL A 104 -16.70 8.03 -1.24
CA VAL A 104 -15.44 7.83 -2.00
C VAL A 104 -14.71 6.59 -1.51
N GLY A 105 -13.76 6.12 -2.28
CA GLY A 105 -12.92 4.96 -1.93
C GLY A 105 -11.97 5.23 -0.76
N GLU A 106 -11.22 4.22 -0.39
CA GLU A 106 -10.28 4.22 0.75
C GLU A 106 -9.28 5.37 0.71
N GLY A 107 -8.73 5.64 -0.45
CA GLY A 107 -7.68 6.64 -0.61
C GLY A 107 -7.08 6.62 -2.01
N ILE A 108 -5.95 7.27 -2.17
CA ILE A 108 -5.20 7.32 -3.41
C ILE A 108 -3.75 6.90 -3.19
N VAL A 109 -3.13 6.37 -4.25
CA VAL A 109 -1.68 6.14 -4.32
C VAL A 109 -1.08 7.17 -5.27
N ILE A 110 -0.09 7.89 -4.78
CA ILE A 110 0.65 8.91 -5.53
C ILE A 110 1.91 8.27 -6.07
N LYS A 111 2.04 8.22 -7.40
CA LYS A 111 3.15 7.60 -8.08
C LYS A 111 4.01 8.64 -8.78
N ASN A 112 5.31 8.62 -8.51
CA ASN A 112 6.30 9.37 -9.26
C ASN A 112 7.31 8.39 -9.84
N TYR A 113 7.18 8.06 -11.10
CA TYR A 113 8.02 7.09 -11.80
C TYR A 113 9.47 7.54 -11.98
N GLU A 114 9.72 8.84 -11.94
CA GLU A 114 11.06 9.44 -12.08
C GLU A 114 11.83 9.49 -10.76
N TRP A 115 11.12 9.34 -9.62
CA TRP A 115 11.75 9.47 -8.33
C TRP A 115 12.25 8.12 -7.80
N ARG A 116 13.44 8.16 -7.22
CA ARG A 116 14.05 7.03 -6.52
C ARG A 116 14.47 7.46 -5.12
N ASN A 117 14.34 6.59 -4.15
CA ASN A 117 14.86 6.84 -2.82
C ASN A 117 16.41 6.71 -2.79
N LYS A 118 17.01 7.00 -1.65
CA LYS A 118 18.47 6.92 -1.46
C LYS A 118 19.07 5.53 -1.73
N PHE A 119 18.26 4.50 -1.80
CA PHE A 119 18.67 3.12 -2.12
C PHE A 119 18.40 2.74 -3.58
N GLY A 120 17.97 3.69 -4.41
CA GLY A 120 17.64 3.45 -5.82
C GLY A 120 16.26 2.84 -6.07
N ASN A 121 15.45 2.62 -5.03
CA ASN A 121 14.14 1.99 -5.15
C ASN A 121 13.05 3.01 -5.49
N THR A 122 12.10 2.58 -6.35
CA THR A 122 10.84 3.28 -6.53
C THR A 122 9.97 3.09 -5.29
N VAL A 123 9.38 4.16 -4.78
CA VAL A 123 8.41 4.12 -3.68
C VAL A 123 7.22 5.01 -3.98
N TRP A 124 6.05 4.55 -3.56
CA TRP A 124 4.80 5.24 -3.70
C TRP A 124 4.35 5.85 -2.37
N ALA A 125 3.64 6.98 -2.43
CA ALA A 125 2.99 7.53 -1.25
C ALA A 125 1.50 7.18 -1.26
N LYS A 126 0.90 6.91 -0.10
CA LYS A 126 -0.54 6.63 0.06
C LYS A 126 -1.18 7.74 0.89
N MET A 127 -2.31 8.26 0.41
CA MET A 127 -3.21 9.13 1.19
C MET A 127 -4.54 8.41 1.39
N ILE A 128 -4.99 8.33 2.63
CA ILE A 128 -6.22 7.64 3.04
C ILE A 128 -7.25 8.68 3.46
N THR A 129 -8.52 8.50 3.06
CA THR A 129 -9.61 9.37 3.45
C THR A 129 -9.92 9.24 4.95
N ASN A 130 -10.35 10.33 5.58
CA ASN A 130 -10.72 10.29 7.00
C ASN A 130 -11.93 9.39 7.25
N ASN A 131 -12.90 9.40 6.35
CA ASN A 131 -14.09 8.54 6.44
C ASN A 131 -13.70 7.05 6.45
N PHE A 132 -12.74 6.65 5.64
CA PHE A 132 -12.26 5.27 5.64
C PHE A 132 -11.54 4.91 6.94
N LYS A 133 -10.74 5.84 7.49
CA LYS A 133 -10.11 5.65 8.80
C LYS A 133 -11.15 5.46 9.90
N GLU A 134 -12.19 6.26 9.92
CA GLU A 134 -13.27 6.19 10.92
C GLU A 134 -14.08 4.88 10.79
N LEU A 135 -14.44 4.48 9.57
CA LEU A 135 -15.15 3.21 9.31
C LEU A 135 -14.31 1.99 9.70
N ASN A 136 -13.05 1.95 9.29
CA ASN A 136 -12.15 0.87 9.69
C ASN A 136 -11.92 0.83 11.20
N HIS A 137 -11.87 1.98 11.85
CA HIS A 137 -11.77 2.10 13.30
C HIS A 137 -12.97 1.44 14.00
N THR A 138 -14.16 1.63 13.44
CA THR A 138 -15.41 1.13 14.03
C THR A 138 -15.63 -0.36 13.73
N GLU A 139 -15.31 -0.83 12.51
CA GLU A 139 -15.60 -2.19 12.06
C GLU A 139 -14.50 -3.19 12.39
N MET A 140 -13.25 -2.78 12.44
CA MET A 140 -12.10 -3.66 12.73
C MET A 140 -11.63 -3.62 14.20
N GLY A 141 -12.34 -2.89 15.06
CA GLY A 141 -11.99 -2.82 16.48
C GLY A 141 -10.68 -2.08 16.74
N ALA A 142 -10.34 -1.12 15.88
CA ALA A 142 -9.20 -0.27 16.12
C ALA A 142 -9.41 0.59 17.39
N PRO A 143 -8.35 0.94 18.12
CA PRO A 143 -8.47 1.57 19.42
C PRO A 143 -9.29 2.87 19.35
N VAL A 144 -10.17 3.04 20.30
CA VAL A 144 -10.99 4.24 20.49
C VAL A 144 -10.07 5.46 20.54
N ILE A 145 -10.41 6.55 19.85
CA ILE A 145 -9.69 7.82 19.95
C ILE A 145 -9.62 8.21 21.43
N GLY A 146 -8.41 8.25 22.01
CA GLY A 146 -8.17 8.43 23.46
C GLY A 146 -7.86 7.14 24.22
N GLY A 147 -7.89 5.98 23.56
CA GLY A 147 -7.35 4.71 24.08
C GLY A 147 -5.91 4.49 23.63
N GLU A 148 -5.16 3.77 24.43
CA GLU A 148 -3.79 3.33 24.06
C GLU A 148 -3.83 2.55 22.75
N THR A 149 -2.87 2.82 21.86
CA THR A 149 -2.67 2.03 20.63
C THR A 149 -2.30 0.59 20.99
N LEU A 150 -2.39 -0.33 20.02
CA LEU A 150 -1.94 -1.70 20.24
C LEU A 150 -0.45 -1.73 20.63
N GLU A 151 0.35 -0.87 20.01
CA GLU A 151 1.76 -0.68 20.30
C GLU A 151 1.98 -0.18 21.73
N GLU A 152 1.23 0.81 22.18
CA GLU A 152 1.27 1.31 23.56
C GLU A 152 0.88 0.23 24.56
N LYS A 153 -0.13 -0.59 24.27
CA LYS A 153 -0.52 -1.73 25.11
C LYS A 153 0.58 -2.79 25.18
N ILE A 154 1.18 -3.11 24.05
CA ILE A 154 2.33 -4.04 24.00
C ILE A 154 3.49 -3.47 24.81
N VAL A 155 3.81 -2.19 24.63
CA VAL A 155 4.87 -1.53 25.41
C VAL A 155 4.53 -1.56 26.91
N ALA A 156 3.33 -1.21 27.29
CA ALA A 156 2.91 -1.22 28.70
C ALA A 156 2.91 -2.61 29.33
N GLU A 157 2.59 -3.65 28.55
CA GLU A 157 2.49 -5.03 29.05
C GLU A 157 3.84 -5.74 29.08
N TYR A 158 4.72 -5.51 28.09
CA TYR A 158 5.93 -6.30 27.88
C TYR A 158 7.24 -5.52 28.08
N VAL A 159 7.21 -4.18 28.04
CA VAL A 159 8.40 -3.35 28.23
C VAL A 159 8.43 -2.82 29.66
N ASP A 160 8.94 -3.63 30.54
CA ASP A 160 9.20 -3.26 31.94
C ASP A 160 10.64 -2.76 32.14
N GLU A 161 10.89 -2.18 33.31
CA GLU A 161 12.23 -1.69 33.69
C GLU A 161 13.29 -2.80 33.66
N HIS A 162 12.89 -4.05 33.95
CA HIS A 162 13.78 -5.18 33.89
C HIS A 162 14.24 -5.49 32.46
N LEU A 163 13.32 -5.47 31.49
CA LEU A 163 13.65 -5.68 30.08
C LEU A 163 14.53 -4.57 29.53
N ILE A 164 14.26 -3.32 29.90
CA ILE A 164 15.08 -2.16 29.51
C ILE A 164 16.51 -2.34 30.04
N ASN A 165 16.66 -2.57 31.35
CA ASN A 165 17.98 -2.73 31.99
C ASN A 165 18.75 -3.94 31.42
N LYS A 166 18.05 -5.04 31.14
CA LYS A 166 18.65 -6.24 30.52
C LYS A 166 19.15 -5.96 29.12
N THR A 167 18.36 -5.24 28.32
CA THR A 167 18.74 -4.88 26.95
C THR A 167 19.91 -3.91 26.93
N GLU A 168 19.88 -2.89 27.78
CA GLU A 168 20.97 -1.95 27.96
C GLU A 168 22.28 -2.66 28.37
N ALA A 169 22.24 -3.52 29.39
CA ALA A 169 23.38 -4.30 29.82
C ALA A 169 23.93 -5.19 28.69
N LYS A 170 23.06 -5.78 27.88
CA LYS A 170 23.47 -6.60 26.74
C LYS A 170 24.23 -5.77 25.70
N ILE A 171 23.71 -4.60 25.35
CA ILE A 171 24.34 -3.74 24.33
C ILE A 171 25.65 -3.16 24.85
N ILE A 172 25.74 -2.77 26.13
CA ILE A 172 26.98 -2.31 26.75
C ILE A 172 28.03 -3.42 26.68
N ASN A 173 27.66 -4.65 27.01
CA ASN A 173 28.58 -5.80 26.97
C ASN A 173 29.03 -6.14 25.54
N GLU A 174 28.12 -6.10 24.56
CA GLU A 174 28.43 -6.40 23.16
C GLU A 174 29.31 -5.34 22.51
N LYS A 175 29.13 -4.07 22.88
CA LYS A 175 29.91 -2.96 22.33
C LYS A 175 31.12 -2.60 23.15
N ALA A 176 31.32 -3.23 24.30
CA ALA A 176 32.39 -2.90 25.27
C ALA A 176 32.42 -1.38 25.60
N THR A 177 31.26 -0.74 25.68
CA THR A 177 31.10 0.68 26.00
C THR A 177 30.15 0.87 27.17
N ASN A 178 30.44 1.86 28.01
CA ASN A 178 29.58 2.30 29.10
C ASN A 178 28.74 3.54 28.72
N GLU A 179 28.77 3.96 27.45
CA GLU A 179 28.00 5.11 26.99
C GLU A 179 26.60 4.66 26.53
N MET A 180 25.59 5.40 26.98
CA MET A 180 24.23 5.21 26.50
C MET A 180 24.11 5.61 25.04
N PHE A 181 23.21 4.96 24.32
CA PHE A 181 23.07 5.09 22.88
C PHE A 181 22.83 6.50 22.41
N LEU A 182 23.66 6.95 21.52
CA LEU A 182 23.49 8.18 20.77
C LEU A 182 23.18 7.90 19.29
N ASP A 183 23.30 6.65 18.84
CA ASP A 183 23.11 6.27 17.43
C ASP A 183 21.84 5.46 17.26
N LYS A 184 20.92 5.95 16.38
CA LYS A 184 19.67 5.24 16.04
C LYS A 184 19.87 3.82 15.48
N ARG A 185 21.07 3.47 15.05
CA ARG A 185 21.43 2.13 14.58
C ARG A 185 21.57 1.11 15.71
N ASP A 186 21.64 1.57 16.94
CA ASP A 186 21.79 0.75 18.12
C ASP A 186 20.45 0.37 18.78
N ILE A 187 19.35 0.90 18.24
CA ILE A 187 18.00 0.55 18.67
C ILE A 187 17.51 -0.62 17.81
N PRO A 188 17.12 -1.75 18.39
CA PRO A 188 16.63 -2.93 17.68
C PRO A 188 15.34 -2.65 16.89
#